data_60c6944076dd7806f0fff2219d14200d
#
_entry.id   60c6944076dd7806f0fff2219d14200d
#
_cell.length_a   1.000
_cell.length_b   1.000
_cell.length_c   1.000
_cell.angle_alpha   90.00
_cell.angle_beta   90.00
_cell.angle_gamma   90.00
#
_symmetry.space_group_name_H-M   'P 1'
#
loop_
_entity.id
_entity.type
_entity.pdbx_description
1 polymer ?
#
loop_
_entity_poly.entity_id
_entity_poly.type
_entity_poly.pdbx_seq_one_letter_code
_entity_poly.pdbx_strand_id
1 'polypeptide(L)'
;MHEDIVLTPMMKQFLDLKAKHPDAVMLFRCGDFYETYSTDAVVASEILGITLTKRANGKGKTIEMAGFPHHALDTYLPKLIRAGKRVAICDQLEDPKLTKKLVKRGITELVTPGVSINDNVLNYRENNFLAAVHFGKGACGVAFLDISTGEFLTAEGPFDYVDKLLGNFSPKEVLFERTKRKLFEEHFGSRFFTFELDDWVYTEDAASDRLLRHFETKNLKGFGIHNMP
;
A
#
# COMPACT_ATOMS: atom_id res chain seq x y z
N MET A 1 1.80 -34.22 10.44
CA MET A 1 0.33 -34.28 10.21
C MET A 1 -0.17 -32.84 10.14
N HIS A 2 -0.42 -32.34 8.93
CA HIS A 2 -1.11 -31.06 8.77
C HIS A 2 -2.58 -31.33 9.15
N GLU A 3 -2.98 -30.85 10.33
CA GLU A 3 -4.41 -30.81 10.66
C GLU A 3 -5.12 -29.94 9.64
N ASP A 4 -6.04 -30.53 8.90
CA ASP A 4 -6.93 -29.81 7.99
C ASP A 4 -7.72 -28.77 8.80
N ILE A 5 -7.30 -27.52 8.74
CA ILE A 5 -8.01 -26.38 9.34
C ILE A 5 -9.25 -26.17 8.49
N VAL A 6 -10.41 -26.62 8.98
CA VAL A 6 -11.69 -26.34 8.32
C VAL A 6 -11.98 -24.86 8.48
N LEU A 7 -11.69 -24.09 7.45
CA LEU A 7 -11.99 -22.67 7.37
C LEU A 7 -13.47 -22.47 7.03
N THR A 8 -14.11 -21.50 7.69
CA THR A 8 -15.44 -21.07 7.25
C THR A 8 -15.35 -20.47 5.84
N PRO A 9 -16.41 -20.54 5.01
CA PRO A 9 -16.39 -19.96 3.66
C PRO A 9 -15.98 -18.48 3.64
N MET A 10 -16.38 -17.72 4.65
CA MET A 10 -16.02 -16.31 4.81
C MET A 10 -14.52 -16.13 5.10
N MET A 11 -13.96 -16.97 5.98
CA MET A 11 -12.53 -16.90 6.31
C MET A 11 -11.66 -17.33 5.13
N LYS A 12 -12.11 -18.30 4.33
CA LYS A 12 -11.45 -18.65 3.07
C LYS A 12 -11.40 -17.45 2.12
N GLN A 13 -12.52 -16.74 1.94
CA GLN A 13 -12.59 -15.54 1.11
C GLN A 13 -11.62 -14.43 1.61
N PHE A 14 -11.55 -14.25 2.94
CA PHE A 14 -10.59 -13.32 3.55
C PHE A 14 -9.15 -13.69 3.22
N LEU A 15 -8.76 -14.95 3.43
CA LEU A 15 -7.39 -15.41 3.18
C LEU A 15 -7.00 -15.35 1.71
N ASP A 16 -7.91 -15.68 0.79
CA ASP A 16 -7.69 -15.58 -0.66
C ASP A 16 -7.44 -14.13 -1.10
N LEU A 17 -8.11 -13.16 -0.46
CA LEU A 17 -7.88 -11.74 -0.72
C LEU A 17 -6.62 -11.24 -0.03
N LYS A 18 -6.36 -11.64 1.21
CA LYS A 18 -5.14 -11.29 1.95
C LYS A 18 -3.88 -11.77 1.25
N ALA A 19 -3.90 -12.93 0.62
CA ALA A 19 -2.76 -13.48 -0.13
C ALA A 19 -2.31 -12.58 -1.31
N LYS A 20 -3.19 -11.72 -1.83
CA LYS A 20 -2.86 -10.75 -2.88
C LYS A 20 -2.10 -9.52 -2.35
N HIS A 21 -2.32 -9.18 -1.07
CA HIS A 21 -1.68 -8.04 -0.40
C HIS A 21 -1.25 -8.46 1.01
N PRO A 22 -0.25 -9.35 1.13
CA PRO A 22 0.17 -9.91 2.42
C PRO A 22 0.72 -8.87 3.39
N ASP A 23 1.26 -7.77 2.86
CA ASP A 23 1.85 -6.64 3.56
C ASP A 23 0.84 -5.61 4.06
N ALA A 24 -0.39 -5.60 3.52
CA ALA A 24 -1.41 -4.62 3.88
C ALA A 24 -2.31 -5.12 5.01
N VAL A 25 -2.66 -4.25 5.94
CA VAL A 25 -3.76 -4.49 6.91
C VAL A 25 -5.07 -4.55 6.12
N MET A 26 -5.77 -5.68 6.18
CA MET A 26 -7.03 -5.85 5.47
C MET A 26 -8.22 -5.44 6.32
N LEU A 27 -8.97 -4.45 5.87
CA LEU A 27 -10.27 -4.06 6.41
C LEU A 27 -11.37 -4.77 5.60
N PHE A 28 -11.94 -5.82 6.17
CA PHE A 28 -12.86 -6.72 5.49
C PHE A 28 -14.30 -6.44 5.90
N ARG A 29 -15.14 -6.01 4.97
CA ARG A 29 -16.53 -5.63 5.24
C ARG A 29 -17.38 -6.83 5.67
N CYS A 30 -17.92 -6.77 6.87
CA CYS A 30 -18.83 -7.75 7.44
C CYS A 30 -20.07 -7.05 7.99
N GLY A 31 -21.17 -7.04 7.21
CA GLY A 31 -22.37 -6.29 7.58
C GLY A 31 -22.05 -4.79 7.76
N ASP A 32 -22.29 -4.27 8.96
CA ASP A 32 -22.06 -2.85 9.28
C ASP A 32 -20.67 -2.56 9.84
N PHE A 33 -19.74 -3.52 9.80
CA PHE A 33 -18.38 -3.38 10.32
C PHE A 33 -17.35 -3.60 9.22
N TYR A 34 -16.18 -2.96 9.41
CA TYR A 34 -14.93 -3.44 8.90
C TYR A 34 -14.27 -4.27 9.99
N GLU A 35 -14.03 -5.55 9.68
CA GLU A 35 -13.35 -6.48 10.56
C GLU A 35 -11.96 -6.81 10.00
N THR A 36 -11.03 -7.05 10.88
CA THR A 36 -9.69 -7.54 10.54
C THR A 36 -9.34 -8.72 11.43
N TYR A 37 -8.47 -9.64 10.93
CA TYR A 37 -8.27 -10.93 11.56
C TYR A 37 -6.78 -11.26 11.72
N SER A 38 -6.46 -12.20 12.63
CA SER A 38 -5.12 -12.73 12.87
C SER A 38 -4.13 -11.60 13.22
N THR A 39 -2.96 -11.58 12.60
CA THR A 39 -1.92 -10.56 12.82
C THR A 39 -2.39 -9.15 12.51
N ASP A 40 -3.23 -8.98 11.48
CA ASP A 40 -3.80 -7.66 11.13
C ASP A 40 -4.69 -7.14 12.26
N ALA A 41 -5.43 -8.02 12.95
CA ALA A 41 -6.28 -7.63 14.07
C ALA A 41 -5.45 -7.11 15.26
N VAL A 42 -4.33 -7.76 15.57
CA VAL A 42 -3.42 -7.32 16.62
C VAL A 42 -2.86 -5.94 16.30
N VAL A 43 -2.31 -5.78 15.08
CA VAL A 43 -1.75 -4.50 14.61
C VAL A 43 -2.80 -3.38 14.61
N ALA A 44 -3.99 -3.65 14.08
CA ALA A 44 -5.07 -2.66 14.05
C ALA A 44 -5.55 -2.29 15.46
N SER A 45 -5.70 -3.27 16.36
CA SER A 45 -6.11 -3.03 17.74
C SER A 45 -5.14 -2.09 18.46
N GLU A 46 -3.84 -2.32 18.34
CA GLU A 46 -2.79 -1.49 18.94
C GLU A 46 -2.80 -0.05 18.40
N ILE A 47 -2.83 0.11 17.08
CA ILE A 47 -2.76 1.44 16.44
C ILE A 47 -4.06 2.24 16.65
N LEU A 48 -5.20 1.59 16.55
CA LEU A 48 -6.50 2.25 16.59
C LEU A 48 -7.03 2.43 18.01
N GLY A 49 -6.50 1.70 19.00
CA GLY A 49 -7.01 1.66 20.36
C GLY A 49 -8.39 0.98 20.45
N ILE A 50 -8.67 0.00 19.58
CA ILE A 50 -9.92 -0.77 19.58
C ILE A 50 -9.73 -2.13 20.20
N THR A 51 -10.82 -2.74 20.68
CA THR A 51 -10.77 -4.01 21.39
C THR A 51 -10.34 -5.17 20.48
N LEU A 52 -9.28 -5.88 20.90
CA LEU A 52 -8.93 -7.17 20.33
C LEU A 52 -9.82 -8.25 20.95
N THR A 53 -10.53 -8.99 20.12
CA THR A 53 -11.43 -10.07 20.52
C THR A 53 -11.12 -11.34 19.74
N LYS A 54 -11.92 -12.38 19.92
CA LYS A 54 -11.78 -13.65 19.20
C LYS A 54 -13.08 -14.02 18.51
N ARG A 55 -12.97 -14.48 17.27
CA ARG A 55 -14.10 -14.99 16.49
C ARG A 55 -13.98 -16.50 16.34
N ALA A 56 -15.10 -17.21 16.48
CA ALA A 56 -15.16 -18.63 16.19
C ALA A 56 -14.89 -18.91 14.69
N ASN A 57 -13.99 -19.86 14.43
CA ASN A 57 -13.54 -20.21 13.06
C ASN A 57 -13.74 -21.71 12.79
N GLY A 58 -14.89 -22.25 13.17
CA GLY A 58 -15.25 -23.65 12.99
C GLY A 58 -14.53 -24.62 13.97
N LYS A 59 -15.13 -25.78 14.22
CA LYS A 59 -14.58 -26.88 15.06
C LYS A 59 -13.90 -26.43 16.38
N GLY A 60 -14.46 -25.41 17.07
CA GLY A 60 -13.94 -24.95 18.35
C GLY A 60 -12.66 -24.12 18.30
N LYS A 61 -12.13 -23.80 17.11
CA LYS A 61 -10.99 -22.90 16.95
C LYS A 61 -11.45 -21.44 16.91
N THR A 62 -10.63 -20.55 17.39
CA THR A 62 -10.86 -19.11 17.38
C THR A 62 -9.72 -18.40 16.65
N ILE A 63 -10.01 -17.24 16.09
CA ILE A 63 -9.04 -16.35 15.45
C ILE A 63 -9.16 -14.97 16.08
N GLU A 64 -8.05 -14.29 16.28
CA GLU A 64 -8.03 -12.90 16.73
C GLU A 64 -8.80 -12.04 15.73
N MET A 65 -9.61 -11.13 16.26
CA MET A 65 -10.44 -10.20 15.50
C MET A 65 -10.46 -8.83 16.18
N ALA A 66 -10.36 -7.80 15.38
CA ALA A 66 -10.69 -6.43 15.76
C ALA A 66 -11.59 -5.82 14.68
N GLY A 67 -12.37 -4.80 15.03
CA GLY A 67 -13.25 -4.18 14.04
C GLY A 67 -13.88 -2.91 14.55
N PHE A 68 -14.40 -2.12 13.62
CA PHE A 68 -15.09 -0.86 13.89
C PHE A 68 -16.25 -0.68 12.91
N PRO A 69 -17.26 0.15 13.24
CA PRO A 69 -18.38 0.42 12.35
C PRO A 69 -17.91 1.01 11.02
N HIS A 70 -18.46 0.52 9.89
CA HIS A 70 -17.98 0.93 8.56
C HIS A 70 -18.06 2.43 8.29
N HIS A 71 -19.08 3.11 8.85
CA HIS A 71 -19.24 4.55 8.73
C HIS A 71 -18.15 5.35 9.46
N ALA A 72 -17.35 4.71 10.30
CA ALA A 72 -16.22 5.31 10.99
C ALA A 72 -14.88 5.14 10.23
N LEU A 73 -14.90 4.66 8.96
CA LEU A 73 -13.70 4.45 8.16
C LEU A 73 -12.83 5.72 8.11
N ASP A 74 -13.42 6.88 7.86
CA ASP A 74 -12.71 8.16 7.77
C ASP A 74 -12.02 8.58 9.07
N THR A 75 -12.44 8.01 10.20
CA THR A 75 -11.81 8.24 11.51
C THR A 75 -10.64 7.31 11.75
N TYR A 76 -10.75 6.05 11.34
CA TYR A 76 -9.79 5.00 11.67
C TYR A 76 -8.72 4.78 10.60
N LEU A 77 -9.07 4.87 9.32
CA LEU A 77 -8.14 4.71 8.20
C LEU A 77 -6.92 5.66 8.31
N PRO A 78 -7.10 6.97 8.58
CA PRO A 78 -5.97 7.88 8.71
C PRO A 78 -4.97 7.49 9.80
N LYS A 79 -5.42 6.87 10.89
CA LYS A 79 -4.54 6.42 11.98
C LYS A 79 -3.63 5.28 11.53
N LEU A 80 -4.15 4.32 10.77
CA LEU A 80 -3.35 3.23 10.19
C LEU A 80 -2.32 3.77 9.20
N ILE A 81 -2.73 4.67 8.30
CA ILE A 81 -1.85 5.25 7.30
C ILE A 81 -0.74 6.09 7.94
N ARG A 82 -1.05 6.93 8.94
CA ARG A 82 -0.05 7.71 9.68
C ARG A 82 0.92 6.84 10.48
N ALA A 83 0.49 5.64 10.89
CA ALA A 83 1.36 4.63 11.49
C ALA A 83 2.20 3.85 10.45
N GLY A 84 2.21 4.28 9.18
CA GLY A 84 2.99 3.68 8.11
C GLY A 84 2.42 2.36 7.59
N LYS A 85 1.13 2.07 7.84
CA LYS A 85 0.52 0.82 7.35
C LYS A 85 -0.11 1.02 5.98
N ARG A 86 0.10 0.07 5.09
CA ARG A 86 -0.69 -0.10 3.88
C ARG A 86 -2.00 -0.73 4.29
N VAL A 87 -3.10 -0.29 3.71
CA VAL A 87 -4.44 -0.77 4.07
C VAL A 87 -5.19 -1.19 2.81
N ALA A 88 -5.66 -2.43 2.80
CA ALA A 88 -6.53 -2.95 1.74
C ALA A 88 -8.00 -2.87 2.22
N ILE A 89 -8.79 -2.02 1.61
CA ILE A 89 -10.23 -1.92 1.87
C ILE A 89 -10.95 -2.96 1.01
N CYS A 90 -11.71 -3.82 1.68
CA CYS A 90 -12.40 -4.92 1.04
C CYS A 90 -13.90 -4.81 1.31
N ASP A 91 -14.65 -4.45 0.27
CA ASP A 91 -16.09 -4.24 0.35
C ASP A 91 -16.91 -5.37 -0.27
N GLN A 92 -18.21 -5.37 0.05
CA GLN A 92 -19.19 -6.24 -0.54
C GLN A 92 -19.48 -5.78 -1.98
N LEU A 93 -19.31 -6.68 -2.96
CA LEU A 93 -19.51 -6.38 -4.38
C LEU A 93 -20.96 -6.60 -4.84
N GLU A 94 -21.81 -7.09 -3.95
CA GLU A 94 -23.22 -7.37 -4.21
C GLU A 94 -24.07 -7.05 -2.98
N ASP A 95 -25.34 -6.76 -3.18
CA ASP A 95 -26.26 -6.48 -2.08
C ASP A 95 -26.54 -7.78 -1.27
N PRO A 96 -26.24 -7.77 0.04
CA PRO A 96 -26.51 -8.91 0.91
C PRO A 96 -27.98 -9.35 0.93
N LYS A 97 -28.91 -8.44 0.65
CA LYS A 97 -30.35 -8.71 0.64
C LYS A 97 -30.81 -9.50 -0.59
N LEU A 98 -30.03 -9.44 -1.67
CA LEU A 98 -30.34 -10.07 -2.95
C LEU A 98 -29.72 -11.45 -3.11
N THR A 99 -28.78 -11.84 -2.23
CA THR A 99 -28.09 -13.13 -2.31
C THR A 99 -28.44 -14.03 -1.12
N LYS A 100 -28.71 -15.31 -1.39
CA LYS A 100 -28.87 -16.37 -0.37
C LYS A 100 -27.54 -17.07 -0.07
N LYS A 101 -26.48 -16.74 -0.80
CA LYS A 101 -25.14 -17.31 -0.67
C LYS A 101 -24.23 -16.37 0.14
N LEU A 102 -22.99 -16.79 0.38
CA LEU A 102 -21.98 -15.91 0.93
C LEU A 102 -21.78 -14.71 0.00
N VAL A 103 -21.99 -13.51 0.53
CA VAL A 103 -21.77 -12.25 -0.19
C VAL A 103 -20.34 -12.19 -0.73
N LYS A 104 -20.21 -11.94 -2.02
CA LYS A 104 -18.92 -11.77 -2.68
C LYS A 104 -18.29 -10.45 -2.26
N ARG A 105 -17.00 -10.50 -1.95
CA ARG A 105 -16.18 -9.34 -1.57
C ARG A 105 -14.98 -9.21 -2.47
N GLY A 106 -14.48 -8.00 -2.61
CA GLY A 106 -13.26 -7.70 -3.36
C GLY A 106 -12.55 -6.50 -2.75
N ILE A 107 -11.27 -6.38 -3.06
CA ILE A 107 -10.49 -5.21 -2.70
C ILE A 107 -10.93 -4.08 -3.62
N THR A 108 -11.51 -3.03 -3.03
CA THR A 108 -12.01 -1.85 -3.74
C THR A 108 -10.97 -0.74 -3.75
N GLU A 109 -10.11 -0.70 -2.73
CA GLU A 109 -9.08 0.32 -2.62
C GLU A 109 -7.86 -0.22 -1.87
N LEU A 110 -6.67 0.20 -2.29
CA LEU A 110 -5.41 -0.01 -1.58
C LEU A 110 -4.84 1.37 -1.23
N VAL A 111 -4.89 1.72 0.05
CA VAL A 111 -4.40 3.01 0.56
C VAL A 111 -3.03 2.81 1.18
N THR A 112 -2.08 3.67 0.81
CA THR A 112 -0.71 3.65 1.33
C THR A 112 -0.30 5.04 1.82
N PRO A 113 0.77 5.16 2.63
CA PRO A 113 1.23 6.46 3.12
C PRO A 113 1.52 7.48 2.01
N GLY A 114 2.11 7.03 0.89
CA GLY A 114 2.47 7.88 -0.25
C GLY A 114 1.32 8.06 -1.27
N VAL A 115 0.31 7.21 -1.23
CA VAL A 115 -0.83 7.22 -2.16
C VAL A 115 -2.13 7.37 -1.37
N SER A 116 -2.38 8.56 -0.86
CA SER A 116 -3.62 8.90 -0.18
C SER A 116 -4.15 10.22 -0.70
N ILE A 117 -5.40 10.21 -1.16
CA ILE A 117 -6.19 11.40 -1.54
C ILE A 117 -7.25 11.76 -0.50
N ASN A 118 -7.28 11.03 0.62
CA ASN A 118 -8.23 11.32 1.68
C ASN A 118 -7.80 12.56 2.47
N ASP A 119 -8.62 13.60 2.48
CA ASP A 119 -8.38 14.88 3.15
C ASP A 119 -8.02 14.72 4.64
N ASN A 120 -8.55 13.70 5.30
CA ASN A 120 -8.23 13.42 6.71
C ASN A 120 -6.83 12.82 6.91
N VAL A 121 -6.18 12.32 5.85
CA VAL A 121 -4.81 11.80 5.87
C VAL A 121 -3.81 12.89 5.48
N LEU A 122 -4.19 13.75 4.52
CA LEU A 122 -3.34 14.81 3.99
C LEU A 122 -3.18 15.95 4.99
N ASN A 123 -1.96 16.48 5.06
CA ASN A 123 -1.71 17.76 5.70
C ASN A 123 -1.76 18.85 4.63
N TYR A 124 -2.75 19.73 4.66
CA TYR A 124 -2.96 20.80 3.66
C TYR A 124 -1.78 21.78 3.47
N ARG A 125 -0.78 21.72 4.33
CA ARG A 125 0.40 22.59 4.30
C ARG A 125 1.66 21.90 3.78
N GLU A 126 1.60 20.62 3.46
CA GLU A 126 2.75 19.81 3.03
C GLU A 126 2.36 18.93 1.86
N ASN A 127 3.29 18.76 0.93
CA ASN A 127 3.14 17.79 -0.15
C ASN A 127 3.13 16.36 0.41
N ASN A 128 2.35 15.49 -0.20
CA ASN A 128 2.27 14.07 0.15
C ASN A 128 3.01 13.23 -0.89
N PHE A 129 4.34 13.35 -0.93
CA PHE A 129 5.13 12.68 -1.94
C PHE A 129 5.21 11.16 -1.72
N LEU A 130 4.94 10.42 -2.78
CA LEU A 130 5.45 9.08 -3.04
C LEU A 130 6.77 9.24 -3.80
N ALA A 131 7.84 8.61 -3.35
CA ALA A 131 9.09 8.55 -4.09
C ALA A 131 9.33 7.16 -4.68
N ALA A 132 10.06 7.11 -5.81
CA ALA A 132 10.60 5.87 -6.35
C ALA A 132 12.09 6.07 -6.64
N VAL A 133 12.91 5.09 -6.25
CA VAL A 133 14.37 5.10 -6.43
C VAL A 133 14.75 3.94 -7.33
N HIS A 134 15.53 4.22 -8.37
CA HIS A 134 16.12 3.24 -9.27
C HIS A 134 17.65 3.26 -9.21
N PHE A 135 18.26 2.08 -9.17
CA PHE A 135 19.71 1.90 -9.08
C PHE A 135 20.30 1.57 -10.47
N GLY A 136 20.62 2.61 -11.22
CA GLY A 136 21.27 2.48 -12.53
C GLY A 136 22.77 2.19 -12.48
N LYS A 137 23.40 2.02 -13.64
CA LYS A 137 24.84 1.82 -13.78
C LYS A 137 25.59 3.14 -13.60
N GLY A 138 25.97 3.46 -12.36
CA GLY A 138 26.78 4.65 -12.02
C GLY A 138 25.99 5.90 -11.66
N ALA A 139 24.68 5.89 -11.76
CA ALA A 139 23.80 6.94 -11.27
C ALA A 139 22.56 6.33 -10.62
N CYS A 140 21.97 7.05 -9.69
CA CYS A 140 20.72 6.71 -9.06
C CYS A 140 19.62 7.64 -9.58
N GLY A 141 18.53 7.08 -10.08
CA GLY A 141 17.34 7.83 -10.48
C GLY A 141 16.38 7.98 -9.31
N VAL A 142 15.69 9.11 -9.20
CA VAL A 142 14.60 9.31 -8.24
C VAL A 142 13.44 10.04 -8.89
N ALA A 143 12.22 9.60 -8.58
CA ALA A 143 11.00 10.29 -8.95
C ALA A 143 10.18 10.59 -7.70
N PHE A 144 9.50 11.74 -7.69
CA PHE A 144 8.57 12.16 -6.65
C PHE A 144 7.22 12.46 -7.29
N LEU A 145 6.16 11.90 -6.74
CA LEU A 145 4.79 12.10 -7.20
C LEU A 145 3.91 12.51 -6.02
N ASP A 146 3.26 13.64 -6.12
CA ASP A 146 2.14 14.00 -5.25
C ASP A 146 0.83 13.82 -6.02
N ILE A 147 0.09 12.75 -5.70
CA ILE A 147 -1.18 12.43 -6.37
C ILE A 147 -2.24 13.50 -6.11
N SER A 148 -2.19 14.20 -4.98
CA SER A 148 -3.20 15.19 -4.61
C SER A 148 -3.10 16.47 -5.43
N THR A 149 -1.89 16.82 -5.87
CA THR A 149 -1.61 18.01 -6.68
C THR A 149 -1.31 17.70 -8.14
N GLY A 150 -0.92 16.46 -8.44
CA GLY A 150 -0.41 16.05 -9.75
C GLY A 150 1.04 16.46 -10.00
N GLU A 151 1.75 16.93 -8.96
CA GLU A 151 3.15 17.30 -9.09
C GLU A 151 4.00 16.04 -9.30
N PHE A 152 4.79 16.02 -10.38
CA PHE A 152 5.66 14.90 -10.74
C PHE A 152 7.05 15.42 -11.09
N LEU A 153 8.03 15.06 -10.27
CA LEU A 153 9.41 15.54 -10.36
C LEU A 153 10.34 14.34 -10.53
N THR A 154 11.40 14.51 -11.34
CA THR A 154 12.42 13.48 -11.52
C THR A 154 13.81 14.08 -11.45
N ALA A 155 14.76 13.30 -10.97
CA ALA A 155 16.17 13.65 -10.96
C ALA A 155 17.04 12.39 -11.05
N GLU A 156 18.29 12.57 -11.50
CA GLU A 156 19.33 11.53 -11.44
C GLU A 156 20.62 12.11 -10.89
N GLY A 157 21.43 11.28 -10.28
CA GLY A 157 22.73 11.68 -9.77
C GLY A 157 23.38 10.65 -8.86
N PRO A 158 24.51 11.01 -8.21
CA PRO A 158 25.14 10.17 -7.20
C PRO A 158 24.20 9.92 -6.01
N PHE A 159 24.45 8.85 -5.26
CA PHE A 159 23.64 8.49 -4.08
C PHE A 159 23.49 9.64 -3.07
N ASP A 160 24.57 10.38 -2.79
CA ASP A 160 24.54 11.52 -1.86
C ASP A 160 23.61 12.66 -2.32
N TYR A 161 23.48 12.85 -3.63
CA TYR A 161 22.57 13.84 -4.19
C TYR A 161 21.13 13.38 -4.03
N VAL A 162 20.85 12.12 -4.38
CA VAL A 162 19.51 11.53 -4.21
C VAL A 162 19.12 11.48 -2.74
N ASP A 163 20.04 11.15 -1.83
CA ASP A 163 19.79 11.17 -0.39
C ASP A 163 19.37 12.57 0.11
N LYS A 164 20.03 13.62 -0.37
CA LYS A 164 19.65 15.02 -0.07
C LYS A 164 18.25 15.35 -0.60
N LEU A 165 17.91 14.90 -1.81
CA LEU A 165 16.56 15.10 -2.36
C LEU A 165 15.51 14.38 -1.53
N LEU A 166 15.74 13.11 -1.17
CA LEU A 166 14.84 12.36 -0.29
C LEU A 166 14.66 13.05 1.07
N GLY A 167 15.74 13.61 1.62
CA GLY A 167 15.68 14.39 2.86
C GLY A 167 14.87 15.69 2.72
N ASN A 168 15.04 16.41 1.64
CA ASN A 168 14.37 17.70 1.40
C ASN A 168 12.87 17.52 1.08
N PHE A 169 12.53 16.59 0.21
CA PHE A 169 11.13 16.33 -0.18
C PHE A 169 10.38 15.52 0.86
N SER A 170 11.08 14.85 1.77
CA SER A 170 10.52 14.08 2.89
C SER A 170 9.34 13.18 2.47
N PRO A 171 9.52 12.28 1.50
CA PRO A 171 8.43 11.46 0.99
C PRO A 171 7.80 10.61 2.09
N LYS A 172 6.49 10.40 2.02
CA LYS A 172 5.75 9.58 2.97
C LYS A 172 5.95 8.09 2.74
N GLU A 173 6.37 7.71 1.53
CA GLU A 173 6.68 6.33 1.15
C GLU A 173 7.74 6.34 0.05
N VAL A 174 8.65 5.37 0.07
CA VAL A 174 9.69 5.21 -0.95
C VAL A 174 9.61 3.80 -1.55
N LEU A 175 9.51 3.74 -2.87
CA LEU A 175 9.49 2.50 -3.66
C LEU A 175 10.89 2.22 -4.22
N PHE A 176 11.28 0.95 -4.26
CA PHE A 176 12.51 0.51 -4.91
C PHE A 176 12.44 -0.97 -5.32
N GLU A 177 13.42 -1.43 -6.09
CA GLU A 177 13.54 -2.82 -6.55
C GLU A 177 13.78 -3.78 -5.38
N ARG A 178 13.04 -4.88 -5.34
CA ARG A 178 13.13 -5.89 -4.28
C ARG A 178 14.54 -6.43 -4.08
N THR A 179 15.27 -6.66 -5.15
CA THR A 179 16.65 -7.17 -5.10
C THR A 179 17.66 -6.14 -4.59
N LYS A 180 17.28 -4.87 -4.47
CA LYS A 180 18.16 -3.75 -4.07
C LYS A 180 18.03 -3.33 -2.60
N ARG A 181 17.29 -4.08 -1.76
CA ARG A 181 17.08 -3.76 -0.34
C ARG A 181 18.38 -3.42 0.40
N LYS A 182 19.41 -4.26 0.29
CA LYS A 182 20.69 -4.01 0.98
C LYS A 182 21.35 -2.71 0.52
N LEU A 183 21.34 -2.45 -0.79
CA LEU A 183 21.90 -1.25 -1.38
C LEU A 183 21.14 0.01 -0.96
N PHE A 184 19.80 -0.09 -0.88
CA PHE A 184 18.95 0.98 -0.38
C PHE A 184 19.26 1.31 1.08
N GLU A 185 19.33 0.30 1.96
CA GLU A 185 19.64 0.49 3.38
C GLU A 185 21.04 1.04 3.61
N GLU A 186 22.03 0.63 2.80
CA GLU A 186 23.42 1.12 2.86
C GLU A 186 23.50 2.62 2.54
N HIS A 187 22.80 3.12 1.52
CA HIS A 187 22.91 4.51 1.07
C HIS A 187 21.87 5.45 1.69
N PHE A 188 20.67 4.98 1.99
CA PHE A 188 19.55 5.82 2.44
C PHE A 188 19.06 5.50 3.86
N GLY A 189 19.57 4.41 4.46
CA GLY A 189 19.20 3.98 5.82
C GLY A 189 17.79 3.44 5.91
N SER A 190 17.25 3.43 7.15
CA SER A 190 15.92 2.87 7.48
C SER A 190 14.89 3.93 7.91
N ARG A 191 15.13 5.20 7.59
CA ARG A 191 14.30 6.34 8.06
C ARG A 191 12.99 6.53 7.30
N PHE A 192 12.81 5.84 6.17
CA PHE A 192 11.63 5.96 5.31
C PHE A 192 10.67 4.78 5.50
N PHE A 193 9.39 5.01 5.31
CA PHE A 193 8.47 3.92 5.00
C PHE A 193 8.76 3.43 3.59
N THR A 194 9.09 2.15 3.44
CA THR A 194 9.51 1.61 2.17
C THR A 194 8.61 0.49 1.71
N PHE A 195 8.48 0.35 0.39
CA PHE A 195 7.85 -0.79 -0.24
C PHE A 195 8.65 -1.26 -1.46
N GLU A 196 8.82 -2.57 -1.57
CA GLU A 196 9.59 -3.19 -2.64
C GLU A 196 8.68 -3.63 -3.76
N LEU A 197 9.02 -3.24 -4.97
CA LEU A 197 8.36 -3.72 -6.18
C LEU A 197 9.22 -4.79 -6.86
N ASP A 198 8.60 -5.59 -7.71
CA ASP A 198 9.29 -6.55 -8.53
C ASP A 198 10.21 -5.84 -9.53
N ASP A 199 11.41 -6.37 -9.74
CA ASP A 199 12.47 -5.74 -10.54
C ASP A 199 12.05 -5.41 -11.98
N TRP A 200 11.13 -6.18 -12.55
CA TRP A 200 10.64 -5.93 -13.91
C TRP A 200 9.94 -4.57 -14.07
N VAL A 201 9.38 -4.02 -12.97
CA VAL A 201 8.73 -2.68 -12.96
C VAL A 201 9.73 -1.58 -13.27
N TYR A 202 10.99 -1.79 -12.90
CA TYR A 202 12.10 -0.84 -13.06
C TYR A 202 12.90 -1.05 -14.36
N THR A 203 12.46 -1.93 -15.25
CA THR A 203 13.12 -2.06 -16.55
C THR A 203 12.78 -0.88 -17.45
N GLU A 204 13.74 -0.43 -18.25
CA GLU A 204 13.58 0.70 -19.17
C GLU A 204 12.38 0.52 -20.10
N ASP A 205 12.21 -0.69 -20.66
CA ASP A 205 11.08 -0.99 -21.54
C ASP A 205 9.72 -0.85 -20.84
N ALA A 206 9.59 -1.41 -19.63
CA ALA A 206 8.34 -1.34 -18.86
C ALA A 206 8.01 0.09 -18.40
N ALA A 207 9.03 0.84 -17.96
CA ALA A 207 8.87 2.21 -17.53
C ALA A 207 8.49 3.13 -18.69
N SER A 208 9.24 3.05 -19.81
CA SER A 208 8.98 3.83 -21.04
C SER A 208 7.58 3.57 -21.59
N ASP A 209 7.19 2.30 -21.74
CA ASP A 209 5.87 1.93 -22.26
C ASP A 209 4.75 2.50 -21.40
N ARG A 210 4.88 2.44 -20.08
CA ARG A 210 3.89 3.01 -19.15
C ARG A 210 3.79 4.51 -19.23
N LEU A 211 4.93 5.23 -19.29
CA LEU A 211 4.95 6.69 -19.38
C LEU A 211 4.38 7.17 -20.72
N LEU A 212 4.76 6.51 -21.83
CA LEU A 212 4.25 6.84 -23.16
C LEU A 212 2.73 6.67 -23.26
N ARG A 213 2.20 5.60 -22.68
CA ARG A 213 0.74 5.36 -22.61
C ARG A 213 0.03 6.34 -21.68
N HIS A 214 0.61 6.60 -20.50
CA HIS A 214 -0.01 7.48 -19.52
C HIS A 214 -0.12 8.93 -20.01
N PHE A 215 0.95 9.43 -20.66
CA PHE A 215 0.97 10.79 -21.20
C PHE A 215 0.47 10.90 -22.64
N GLU A 216 -0.01 9.79 -23.22
CA GLU A 216 -0.52 9.73 -24.60
C GLU A 216 0.46 10.34 -25.62
N THR A 217 1.77 10.10 -25.42
CA THR A 217 2.85 10.68 -26.22
C THR A 217 3.64 9.62 -26.99
N LYS A 218 4.30 10.04 -28.07
CA LYS A 218 5.16 9.14 -28.87
C LYS A 218 6.60 9.06 -28.38
N ASN A 219 7.05 10.00 -27.54
CA ASN A 219 8.39 10.02 -26.96
C ASN A 219 8.42 10.88 -25.70
N LEU A 220 9.46 10.69 -24.90
CA LEU A 220 9.65 11.37 -23.61
C LEU A 220 10.56 12.61 -23.70
N LYS A 221 10.98 13.03 -24.91
CA LYS A 221 11.90 14.19 -25.10
C LYS A 221 11.32 15.49 -24.57
N GLY A 222 10.01 15.70 -24.76
CA GLY A 222 9.34 16.91 -24.28
C GLY A 222 9.35 17.06 -22.75
N PHE A 223 9.53 15.96 -22.02
CA PHE A 223 9.64 15.95 -20.56
C PHE A 223 11.10 16.00 -20.04
N GLY A 224 12.08 15.96 -20.93
CA GLY A 224 13.51 15.99 -20.56
C GLY A 224 14.05 14.68 -19.96
N ILE A 225 13.27 13.60 -19.96
CA ILE A 225 13.61 12.33 -19.27
C ILE A 225 14.02 11.20 -20.21
N HIS A 226 14.21 11.48 -21.49
CA HIS A 226 14.46 10.45 -22.53
C HIS A 226 15.83 9.75 -22.44
N ASN A 227 16.75 10.28 -21.64
CA ASN A 227 18.08 9.72 -21.39
C ASN A 227 18.32 9.38 -19.92
N MET A 228 17.31 9.47 -19.06
CA MET A 228 17.41 9.07 -17.68
C MET A 228 17.36 7.54 -17.55
N PRO A 229 18.14 6.94 -16.61
CA PRO A 229 18.14 5.51 -16.36
C PRO A 229 16.82 5.00 -15.82
#